data_6a959cda95f00b54b8e96b03646a5cd2
#
_entry.id   6a959cda95f00b54b8e96b03646a5cd2
#
_cell.length_a   1.000
_cell.length_b   1.000
_cell.length_c   1.000
_cell.angle_alpha   90.00
_cell.angle_beta   90.00
_cell.angle_gamma   90.00
#
_symmetry.space_group_name_H-M   'P 1'
#
loop_
_entity.id
_entity.type
_entity.pdbx_description
1 polymer ?
#
loop_
_entity_poly.entity_id
_entity_poly.type
_entity_poly.pdbx_seq_one_letter_code
_entity_poly.pdbx_strand_id
1 'polypeptide(L)'
;MARQIGDVIVDLQNISLRFGGVKALTDISFDVREHEIRSIIGPNGAGKSSMLNVINGVYHPQEGQIFFKGALRPKLEPHQAAEQGIARTFQNIALFKGMTVLDNIMTGRNLKMKCNFLQHAFYWGAAQKEEIAHRIKVEEVIEFLEIQDIRKTPVGRLPYGLQKRVELARALAAEPHILLLDEPMAGMNVEEKQDMCRFILDVNDHYGTTI
;
A
#
# COMPACT_ATOMS: atom_id res chain seq x y z
N MET A 1 1.25 -18.42 -14.57
CA MET A 1 2.10 -17.79 -15.61
C MET A 1 2.43 -16.40 -15.13
N ALA A 2 3.72 -16.03 -15.05
CA ALA A 2 4.10 -14.66 -14.70
C ALA A 2 3.44 -13.68 -15.69
N ARG A 3 2.84 -12.60 -15.19
CA ARG A 3 2.25 -11.56 -16.05
C ARG A 3 3.33 -10.89 -16.88
N GLN A 4 2.99 -10.51 -18.09
CA GLN A 4 3.89 -9.72 -18.93
C GLN A 4 4.01 -8.31 -18.34
N ILE A 5 5.25 -7.84 -18.18
CA ILE A 5 5.55 -6.47 -17.74
C ILE A 5 4.96 -5.50 -18.77
N GLY A 6 4.21 -4.51 -18.28
CA GLY A 6 3.51 -3.53 -19.09
C GLY A 6 4.29 -2.23 -19.31
N ASP A 7 3.56 -1.15 -19.55
CA ASP A 7 4.11 0.17 -19.79
C ASP A 7 4.65 0.81 -18.51
N VAL A 8 5.41 1.92 -18.64
CA VAL A 8 5.91 2.68 -17.50
C VAL A 8 4.75 3.31 -16.73
N ILE A 9 4.57 2.94 -15.46
CA ILE A 9 3.53 3.48 -14.59
C ILE A 9 4.04 4.65 -13.75
N VAL A 10 5.29 4.61 -13.29
CA VAL A 10 5.97 5.70 -12.58
C VAL A 10 7.33 5.94 -13.24
N ASP A 11 7.63 7.19 -13.56
CA ASP A 11 8.94 7.61 -14.03
C ASP A 11 9.43 8.77 -13.18
N LEU A 12 10.59 8.59 -12.56
CA LEU A 12 11.26 9.59 -11.73
C LEU A 12 12.50 10.10 -12.46
N GLN A 13 12.59 11.40 -12.64
CA GLN A 13 13.67 12.04 -13.39
C GLN A 13 14.40 13.08 -12.53
N ASN A 14 15.69 12.85 -12.29
CA ASN A 14 16.63 13.75 -11.59
C ASN A 14 16.13 14.20 -10.20
N ILE A 15 15.54 13.28 -9.45
CA ILE A 15 14.93 13.55 -8.14
C ILE A 15 16.02 13.88 -7.11
N SER A 16 15.95 15.09 -6.55
CA SER A 16 16.80 15.53 -5.44
C SER A 16 15.94 16.00 -4.26
N LEU A 17 16.25 15.48 -3.07
CA LEU A 17 15.54 15.78 -1.83
C LEU A 17 16.51 16.13 -0.71
N ARG A 18 16.27 17.27 -0.03
CA ARG A 18 17.08 17.75 1.09
C ARG A 18 16.20 18.07 2.30
N PHE A 19 16.72 17.78 3.47
CA PHE A 19 16.15 18.18 4.75
C PHE A 19 17.14 19.12 5.46
N GLY A 20 16.88 20.43 5.41
CA GLY A 20 17.88 21.42 5.87
C GLY A 20 19.21 21.25 5.13
N GLY A 21 20.27 20.95 5.85
CA GLY A 21 21.61 20.71 5.28
C GLY A 21 21.88 19.29 4.79
N VAL A 22 20.98 18.33 5.05
CA VAL A 22 21.19 16.90 4.74
C VAL A 22 20.58 16.58 3.37
N LYS A 23 21.38 16.06 2.45
CA LYS A 23 20.93 15.52 1.16
C LYS A 23 20.45 14.09 1.37
N ALA A 24 19.14 13.85 1.27
CA ALA A 24 18.54 12.51 1.40
C ALA A 24 18.52 11.76 0.07
N LEU A 25 18.30 12.47 -1.04
CA LEU A 25 18.34 11.94 -2.40
C LEU A 25 19.11 12.92 -3.27
N THR A 26 19.90 12.43 -4.22
CA THR A 26 20.69 13.27 -5.13
C THR A 26 20.64 12.69 -6.53
N ASP A 27 19.97 13.41 -7.43
CA ASP A 27 19.91 13.12 -8.87
C ASP A 27 19.48 11.67 -9.19
N ILE A 28 18.43 11.19 -8.55
CA ILE A 28 17.94 9.83 -8.72
C ILE A 28 16.92 9.77 -9.87
N SER A 29 17.20 8.87 -10.83
CA SER A 29 16.31 8.61 -11.96
C SER A 29 16.10 7.11 -12.13
N PHE A 30 14.85 6.67 -12.22
CA PHE A 30 14.45 5.31 -12.60
C PHE A 30 12.97 5.26 -12.96
N ASP A 31 12.58 4.23 -13.69
CA ASP A 31 11.19 3.92 -14.01
C ASP A 31 10.70 2.67 -13.25
N VAL A 32 9.38 2.55 -13.12
CA VAL A 32 8.68 1.35 -12.65
C VAL A 32 7.59 1.04 -13.66
N ARG A 33 7.46 -0.23 -14.05
CA ARG A 33 6.51 -0.68 -15.06
C ARG A 33 5.31 -1.37 -14.43
N GLU A 34 4.18 -1.38 -15.12
CA GLU A 34 3.00 -2.12 -14.70
C GLU A 34 3.32 -3.61 -14.52
N HIS A 35 2.79 -4.20 -13.46
CA HIS A 35 2.98 -5.61 -13.08
C HIS A 35 4.43 -6.00 -12.73
N GLU A 36 5.31 -5.03 -12.55
CA GLU A 36 6.69 -5.27 -12.12
C GLU A 36 6.79 -5.36 -10.59
N ILE A 37 7.69 -6.20 -10.10
CA ILE A 37 8.20 -6.13 -8.73
C ILE A 37 9.58 -5.49 -8.77
N ARG A 38 9.66 -4.23 -8.32
CA ARG A 38 10.89 -3.45 -8.29
C ARG A 38 11.41 -3.31 -6.87
N SER A 39 12.66 -3.71 -6.62
CA SER A 39 13.31 -3.55 -5.33
C SER A 39 14.25 -2.36 -5.29
N ILE A 40 14.19 -1.58 -4.19
CA ILE A 40 15.16 -0.53 -3.88
C ILE A 40 16.09 -1.07 -2.79
N ILE A 41 17.35 -1.30 -3.14
CA ILE A 41 18.35 -1.90 -2.25
C ILE A 41 19.41 -0.86 -1.89
N GLY A 42 19.87 -0.89 -0.64
CA GLY A 42 20.92 0.00 -0.15
C GLY A 42 21.07 -0.08 1.36
N PRO A 43 22.17 0.47 1.93
CA PRO A 43 22.39 0.49 3.37
C PRO A 43 21.35 1.36 4.09
N ASN A 44 21.34 1.27 5.44
CA ASN A 44 20.52 2.16 6.25
C ASN A 44 20.96 3.60 6.05
N GLY A 45 20.01 4.53 5.92
CA GLY A 45 20.30 5.94 5.61
C GLY A 45 20.48 6.26 4.12
N ALA A 46 20.46 5.28 3.21
CA ALA A 46 20.60 5.51 1.76
C ALA A 46 19.39 6.20 1.08
N GLY A 47 18.37 6.62 1.84
CA GLY A 47 17.22 7.32 1.28
C GLY A 47 16.08 6.43 0.77
N LYS A 48 16.10 5.09 1.00
CA LYS A 48 15.07 4.15 0.52
C LYS A 48 13.66 4.58 0.93
N SER A 49 13.41 4.77 2.21
CA SER A 49 12.09 5.21 2.72
C SER A 49 11.77 6.64 2.28
N SER A 50 12.78 7.51 2.08
CA SER A 50 12.59 8.85 1.52
C SER A 50 12.08 8.79 0.09
N MET A 51 12.58 7.85 -0.72
CA MET A 51 12.10 7.62 -2.08
C MET A 51 10.64 7.13 -2.09
N LEU A 52 10.27 6.17 -1.23
CA LEU A 52 8.88 5.73 -1.08
C LEU A 52 7.97 6.89 -0.62
N ASN A 53 8.47 7.77 0.26
CA ASN A 53 7.75 8.97 0.68
C ASN A 53 7.55 9.97 -0.47
N VAL A 54 8.52 10.11 -1.38
CA VAL A 54 8.39 10.93 -2.59
C VAL A 54 7.32 10.36 -3.52
N ILE A 55 7.35 9.05 -3.78
CA ILE A 55 6.35 8.39 -4.62
C ILE A 55 4.94 8.52 -4.02
N ASN A 56 4.82 8.39 -2.70
CA ASN A 56 3.53 8.48 -1.99
C ASN A 56 3.06 9.93 -1.73
N GLY A 57 3.84 10.95 -2.14
CA GLY A 57 3.44 12.35 -1.96
C GLY A 57 3.64 12.92 -0.55
N VAL A 58 4.29 12.18 0.36
CA VAL A 58 4.63 12.67 1.72
C VAL A 58 5.76 13.69 1.65
N TYR A 59 6.74 13.46 0.78
CA TYR A 59 7.85 14.39 0.56
C TYR A 59 7.81 14.94 -0.87
N HIS A 60 8.07 16.23 -0.99
CA HIS A 60 8.16 16.92 -2.28
C HIS A 60 9.62 17.20 -2.59
N PRO A 61 10.20 16.59 -3.64
CA PRO A 61 11.57 16.87 -4.04
C PRO A 61 11.71 18.35 -4.47
N GLN A 62 12.90 18.92 -4.22
CA GLN A 62 13.20 20.29 -4.63
C GLN A 62 13.59 20.36 -6.11
N GLU A 63 14.12 19.26 -6.66
CA GLU A 63 14.56 19.17 -8.05
C GLU A 63 14.04 17.86 -8.66
N GLY A 64 13.85 17.85 -9.96
CA GLY A 64 13.40 16.70 -10.73
C GLY A 64 11.89 16.71 -11.01
N GLN A 65 11.45 15.69 -11.72
CA GLN A 65 10.06 15.51 -12.15
C GLN A 65 9.60 14.09 -11.92
N ILE A 66 8.32 13.94 -11.65
CA ILE A 66 7.67 12.63 -11.49
C ILE A 66 6.55 12.54 -12.52
N PHE A 67 6.54 11.47 -13.29
CA PHE A 67 5.46 11.15 -14.20
C PHE A 67 4.70 9.94 -13.68
N PHE A 68 3.38 9.99 -13.77
CA PHE A 68 2.49 8.89 -13.43
C PHE A 68 1.61 8.58 -14.63
N LYS A 69 1.69 7.34 -15.14
CA LYS A 69 0.99 6.91 -16.37
C LYS A 69 1.23 7.88 -17.54
N GLY A 70 2.47 8.30 -17.72
CA GLY A 70 2.91 9.20 -18.78
C GLY A 70 2.56 10.69 -18.59
N ALA A 71 1.79 11.06 -17.57
CA ALA A 71 1.45 12.45 -17.28
C ALA A 71 2.37 13.03 -16.19
N LEU A 72 2.83 14.27 -16.37
CA LEU A 72 3.59 14.98 -15.34
C LEU A 72 2.73 15.11 -14.08
N ARG A 73 3.27 14.62 -12.98
CA ARG A 73 2.60 14.60 -11.69
C ARG A 73 2.96 15.87 -10.92
N PRO A 74 2.00 16.78 -10.68
CA PRO A 74 2.24 17.94 -9.83
C PRO A 74 2.51 17.50 -8.39
N LYS A 75 2.84 18.46 -7.51
CA LYS A 75 2.91 18.17 -6.07
C LYS A 75 1.60 17.56 -5.61
N LEU A 76 1.68 16.33 -5.09
CA LEU A 76 0.51 15.58 -4.60
C LEU A 76 0.61 15.40 -3.10
N GLU A 77 -0.54 15.49 -2.47
CA GLU A 77 -0.71 15.06 -1.08
C GLU A 77 -0.96 13.53 -1.02
N PRO A 78 -0.64 12.87 0.12
CA PRO A 78 -0.80 11.42 0.25
C PRO A 78 -2.21 10.89 -0.08
N HIS A 79 -3.25 11.64 0.23
CA HIS A 79 -4.63 11.23 -0.10
C HIS A 79 -4.87 11.19 -1.61
N GLN A 80 -4.31 12.13 -2.36
CA GLN A 80 -4.39 12.15 -3.82
C GLN A 80 -3.59 11.01 -4.46
N ALA A 81 -2.42 10.64 -3.86
CA ALA A 81 -1.68 9.46 -4.29
C ALA A 81 -2.52 8.19 -4.08
N ALA A 82 -3.22 8.08 -2.95
CA ALA A 82 -4.11 6.96 -2.68
C ALA A 82 -5.31 6.93 -3.65
N GLU A 83 -5.88 8.06 -4.02
CA GLU A 83 -6.93 8.17 -5.07
C GLU A 83 -6.42 7.71 -6.44
N GLN A 84 -5.12 7.93 -6.75
CA GLN A 84 -4.46 7.43 -7.94
C GLN A 84 -4.19 5.91 -7.89
N GLY A 85 -4.52 5.24 -6.79
CA GLY A 85 -4.31 3.81 -6.60
C GLY A 85 -2.90 3.45 -6.12
N ILE A 86 -2.23 4.34 -5.40
CA ILE A 86 -0.96 4.06 -4.73
C ILE A 86 -1.26 3.76 -3.27
N ALA A 87 -1.10 2.50 -2.84
CA ALA A 87 -1.18 2.11 -1.44
C ALA A 87 0.22 1.89 -0.86
N ARG A 88 0.34 2.04 0.46
CA ARG A 88 1.59 1.85 1.17
C ARG A 88 1.38 1.09 2.47
N THR A 89 2.29 0.17 2.79
CA THR A 89 2.50 -0.32 4.15
C THR A 89 3.56 0.54 4.84
N PHE A 90 3.48 0.63 6.15
CA PHE A 90 4.44 1.41 6.94
C PHE A 90 5.48 0.48 7.58
N GLN A 91 6.70 0.98 7.80
CA GLN A 91 7.74 0.27 8.52
C GLN A 91 7.25 -0.12 9.93
N ASN A 92 6.62 0.83 10.64
CA ASN A 92 5.95 0.57 11.90
C ASN A 92 4.47 0.26 11.66
N ILE A 93 3.97 -0.79 12.29
CA ILE A 93 2.57 -1.22 12.15
C ILE A 93 1.62 -0.08 12.56
N ALA A 94 0.87 0.41 11.60
CA ALA A 94 -0.10 1.50 11.77
C ALA A 94 -1.54 0.98 11.81
N LEU A 95 -1.80 -0.07 12.62
CA LEU A 95 -3.12 -0.66 12.79
C LEU A 95 -3.82 -0.11 14.05
N PHE A 96 -5.14 -0.09 14.01
CA PHE A 96 -5.99 0.28 15.16
C PHE A 96 -6.10 -0.91 16.10
N LYS A 97 -5.27 -0.95 17.15
CA LYS A 97 -5.10 -2.10 18.05
C LYS A 97 -6.38 -2.57 18.74
N GLY A 98 -7.34 -1.68 18.99
CA GLY A 98 -8.63 -1.98 19.60
C GLY A 98 -9.68 -2.54 18.63
N MET A 99 -9.46 -2.41 17.32
CA MET A 99 -10.38 -2.89 16.29
C MET A 99 -10.05 -4.33 15.89
N THR A 100 -11.04 -5.04 15.38
CA THR A 100 -10.85 -6.39 14.82
C THR A 100 -10.01 -6.35 13.54
N VAL A 101 -9.51 -7.52 13.12
CA VAL A 101 -8.84 -7.69 11.82
C VAL A 101 -9.75 -7.20 10.69
N LEU A 102 -11.00 -7.67 10.66
CA LEU A 102 -11.97 -7.27 9.65
C LEU A 102 -12.16 -5.75 9.59
N ASP A 103 -12.37 -5.10 10.74
CA ASP A 103 -12.60 -3.65 10.81
C ASP A 103 -11.36 -2.86 10.36
N ASN A 104 -10.16 -3.32 10.75
CA ASN A 104 -8.91 -2.71 10.28
C ASN A 104 -8.79 -2.76 8.75
N ILE A 105 -9.10 -3.92 8.15
CA ILE A 105 -9.02 -4.09 6.69
C ILE A 105 -10.10 -3.25 5.99
N MET A 106 -11.31 -3.18 6.58
CA MET A 106 -12.40 -2.32 6.07
C MET A 106 -11.98 -0.85 5.98
N THR A 107 -11.12 -0.33 6.87
CA THR A 107 -10.62 1.05 6.75
C THR A 107 -9.86 1.30 5.43
N GLY A 108 -9.27 0.27 4.82
CA GLY A 108 -8.65 0.36 3.49
C GLY A 108 -9.64 0.67 2.37
N ARG A 109 -10.94 0.44 2.60
CA ARG A 109 -12.01 0.73 1.62
C ARG A 109 -12.52 2.16 1.65
N ASN A 110 -12.13 2.98 2.64
CA ASN A 110 -12.71 4.33 2.85
C ASN A 110 -12.72 5.21 1.60
N LEU A 111 -11.65 5.19 0.78
CA LEU A 111 -11.59 5.97 -0.46
C LEU A 111 -12.50 5.42 -1.58
N LYS A 112 -12.97 4.21 -1.45
CA LYS A 112 -13.88 3.57 -2.42
C LYS A 112 -15.36 3.75 -2.05
N MET A 113 -15.66 4.16 -0.82
CA MET A 113 -17.01 4.42 -0.36
C MET A 113 -17.52 5.74 -0.95
N LYS A 114 -18.68 5.69 -1.60
CA LYS A 114 -19.30 6.83 -2.29
C LYS A 114 -20.51 7.42 -1.57
N CYS A 115 -21.08 6.69 -0.62
CA CYS A 115 -22.24 7.16 0.12
C CYS A 115 -21.93 8.38 0.98
N ASN A 116 -22.80 9.39 0.92
CA ASN A 116 -22.69 10.62 1.71
C ASN A 116 -23.02 10.35 3.19
N PHE A 117 -22.49 11.21 4.09
CA PHE A 117 -22.71 11.15 5.54
C PHE A 117 -24.21 10.99 5.93
N LEU A 118 -25.13 11.65 5.23
CA LEU A 118 -26.57 11.56 5.47
C LEU A 118 -27.13 10.17 5.12
N GLN A 119 -26.61 9.49 4.08
CA GLN A 119 -27.03 8.15 3.69
C GLN A 119 -26.51 7.11 4.68
N HIS A 120 -25.33 7.32 5.25
CA HIS A 120 -24.80 6.50 6.35
C HIS A 120 -25.59 6.68 7.64
N ALA A 121 -26.07 7.89 7.94
CA ALA A 121 -26.86 8.17 9.16
C ALA A 121 -28.22 7.43 9.18
N PHE A 122 -28.84 7.22 8.02
CA PHE A 122 -30.12 6.51 7.91
C PHE A 122 -29.99 5.02 7.65
N TYR A 123 -28.78 4.51 7.38
CA TYR A 123 -28.42 3.09 7.21
C TYR A 123 -29.43 2.24 6.39
N TRP A 124 -30.10 2.82 5.39
CA TRP A 124 -31.13 2.17 4.59
C TRP A 124 -30.78 2.12 3.10
N GLY A 125 -30.99 0.96 2.48
CA GLY A 125 -30.98 0.76 1.03
C GLY A 125 -29.57 0.82 0.41
N ALA A 126 -29.15 1.95 -0.12
CA ALA A 126 -27.90 2.08 -0.89
C ALA A 126 -26.65 1.91 -0.02
N ALA A 127 -26.60 2.51 1.17
CA ALA A 127 -25.46 2.42 2.09
C ALA A 127 -25.23 0.98 2.57
N GLN A 128 -26.30 0.24 2.89
CA GLN A 128 -26.20 -1.16 3.28
C GLN A 128 -25.67 -2.04 2.14
N LYS A 129 -26.15 -1.83 0.91
CA LYS A 129 -25.65 -2.56 -0.26
C LYS A 129 -24.18 -2.28 -0.53
N GLU A 130 -23.78 -1.03 -0.40
CA GLU A 130 -22.38 -0.62 -0.57
C GLU A 130 -21.47 -1.24 0.49
N GLU A 131 -21.88 -1.21 1.76
CA GLU A 131 -21.14 -1.86 2.85
C GLU A 131 -20.99 -3.37 2.63
N ILE A 132 -22.06 -4.05 2.23
CA ILE A 132 -22.01 -5.48 1.91
C ILE A 132 -21.03 -5.76 0.77
N ALA A 133 -21.05 -4.95 -0.29
CA ALA A 133 -20.14 -5.11 -1.41
C ALA A 133 -18.67 -4.90 -0.99
N HIS A 134 -18.38 -3.88 -0.17
CA HIS A 134 -17.05 -3.67 0.38
C HIS A 134 -16.62 -4.79 1.32
N ARG A 135 -17.55 -5.33 2.14
CA ARG A 135 -17.27 -6.45 3.03
C ARG A 135 -16.92 -7.72 2.26
N ILE A 136 -17.60 -8.02 1.16
CA ILE A 136 -17.26 -9.16 0.29
C ILE A 136 -15.82 -9.03 -0.20
N LYS A 137 -15.41 -7.84 -0.67
CA LYS A 137 -14.03 -7.59 -1.12
C LYS A 137 -12.99 -7.75 -0.01
N VAL A 138 -13.33 -7.37 1.20
CA VAL A 138 -12.46 -7.56 2.37
C VAL A 138 -12.37 -9.03 2.77
N GLU A 139 -13.46 -9.79 2.71
CA GLU A 139 -13.43 -11.24 2.99
C GLU A 139 -12.61 -11.99 1.91
N GLU A 140 -12.67 -11.59 0.62
CA GLU A 140 -11.78 -12.13 -0.43
C GLU A 140 -10.29 -11.92 -0.09
N VAL A 141 -9.92 -10.73 0.40
CA VAL A 141 -8.54 -10.44 0.82
C VAL A 141 -8.15 -11.23 2.08
N ILE A 142 -9.07 -11.37 3.04
CA ILE A 142 -8.86 -12.17 4.26
C ILE A 142 -8.58 -13.63 3.91
N GLU A 143 -9.36 -14.20 2.99
CA GLU A 143 -9.18 -15.56 2.51
C GLU A 143 -7.86 -15.72 1.75
N PHE A 144 -7.55 -14.78 0.83
CA PHE A 144 -6.32 -14.77 0.06
C PHE A 144 -5.05 -14.77 0.94
N LEU A 145 -5.07 -14.01 2.05
CA LEU A 145 -3.96 -13.93 2.99
C LEU A 145 -4.02 -14.97 4.13
N GLU A 146 -4.96 -15.92 4.06
CA GLU A 146 -5.09 -17.02 5.02
C GLU A 146 -5.22 -16.54 6.49
N ILE A 147 -6.07 -15.51 6.72
CA ILE A 147 -6.30 -14.91 8.04
C ILE A 147 -7.78 -14.97 8.50
N GLN A 148 -8.57 -15.85 7.89
CA GLN A 148 -10.00 -16.00 8.16
C GLN A 148 -10.31 -16.36 9.62
N ASP A 149 -9.47 -17.18 10.26
CA ASP A 149 -9.71 -17.66 11.64
C ASP A 149 -9.57 -16.53 12.66
N ILE A 150 -8.79 -15.51 12.35
CA ILE A 150 -8.51 -14.38 13.24
C ILE A 150 -9.33 -13.12 12.89
N ARG A 151 -10.22 -13.16 11.90
CA ARG A 151 -10.91 -11.97 11.38
C ARG A 151 -11.69 -11.16 12.42
N LYS A 152 -12.17 -11.81 13.49
CA LYS A 152 -12.88 -11.19 14.61
C LYS A 152 -12.00 -10.87 15.81
N THR A 153 -10.72 -11.20 15.74
CA THR A 153 -9.75 -10.96 16.82
C THR A 153 -9.28 -9.51 16.82
N PRO A 154 -9.23 -8.82 17.96
CA PRO A 154 -8.60 -7.51 18.06
C PRO A 154 -7.12 -7.59 17.65
N VAL A 155 -6.68 -6.71 16.74
CA VAL A 155 -5.34 -6.74 16.16
C VAL A 155 -4.24 -6.63 17.21
N GLY A 156 -4.47 -5.87 18.30
CA GLY A 156 -3.49 -5.72 19.37
C GLY A 156 -3.17 -7.01 20.13
N ARG A 157 -3.94 -8.09 19.94
CA ARG A 157 -3.70 -9.41 20.55
C ARG A 157 -2.92 -10.37 19.64
N LEU A 158 -2.70 -9.98 18.39
CA LEU A 158 -2.03 -10.85 17.42
C LEU A 158 -0.51 -10.81 17.55
N PRO A 159 0.18 -11.91 17.27
CA PRO A 159 1.61 -11.92 17.03
C PRO A 159 2.02 -10.93 15.94
N TYR A 160 3.27 -10.47 15.99
CA TYR A 160 3.78 -9.42 15.10
C TYR A 160 3.63 -9.78 13.61
N GLY A 161 3.99 -11.01 13.23
CA GLY A 161 3.88 -11.47 11.82
C GLY A 161 2.44 -11.42 11.30
N LEU A 162 1.45 -11.81 12.14
CA LEU A 162 0.03 -11.70 11.77
C LEU A 162 -0.42 -10.23 11.67
N GLN A 163 0.07 -9.33 12.54
CA GLN A 163 -0.22 -7.90 12.40
C GLN A 163 0.31 -7.34 11.07
N LYS A 164 1.52 -7.74 10.65
CA LYS A 164 2.08 -7.37 9.33
C LYS A 164 1.25 -7.92 8.17
N ARG A 165 0.71 -9.13 8.30
CA ARG A 165 -0.20 -9.73 7.32
C ARG A 165 -1.52 -8.94 7.22
N VAL A 166 -2.06 -8.49 8.35
CA VAL A 166 -3.25 -7.60 8.39
C VAL A 166 -2.95 -6.22 7.78
N GLU A 167 -1.76 -5.68 7.98
CA GLU A 167 -1.34 -4.43 7.35
C GLU A 167 -1.30 -4.54 5.81
N LEU A 168 -0.75 -5.65 5.29
CA LEU A 168 -0.79 -5.98 3.86
C LEU A 168 -2.24 -6.11 3.37
N ALA A 169 -3.09 -6.82 4.10
CA ALA A 169 -4.51 -6.98 3.79
C ALA A 169 -5.22 -5.63 3.67
N ARG A 170 -4.98 -4.70 4.60
CA ARG A 170 -5.57 -3.36 4.57
C ARG A 170 -5.14 -2.57 3.34
N ALA A 171 -3.87 -2.67 2.95
CA ALA A 171 -3.36 -2.02 1.75
C ALA A 171 -3.98 -2.62 0.48
N LEU A 172 -4.12 -3.95 0.41
CA LEU A 172 -4.76 -4.65 -0.72
C LEU A 172 -6.26 -4.35 -0.83
N ALA A 173 -6.95 -4.17 0.30
CA ALA A 173 -8.36 -3.80 0.30
C ALA A 173 -8.64 -2.48 -0.43
N ALA A 174 -7.66 -1.59 -0.58
CA ALA A 174 -7.76 -0.39 -1.40
C ALA A 174 -7.76 -0.69 -2.92
N GLU A 175 -7.53 -1.94 -3.35
CA GLU A 175 -7.37 -2.36 -4.76
C GLU A 175 -6.33 -1.47 -5.48
N PRO A 176 -5.08 -1.45 -5.02
CA PRO A 176 -4.08 -0.53 -5.53
C PRO A 176 -3.52 -0.97 -6.88
N HIS A 177 -3.19 0.00 -7.74
CA HIS A 177 -2.35 -0.22 -8.93
C HIS A 177 -0.88 -0.42 -8.55
N ILE A 178 -0.43 0.32 -7.53
CA ILE A 178 0.93 0.26 -6.99
C ILE A 178 0.88 0.04 -5.48
N LEU A 179 1.63 -0.93 -5.01
CA LEU A 179 1.80 -1.24 -3.59
C LEU A 179 3.24 -0.95 -3.17
N LEU A 180 3.42 0.05 -2.32
CA LEU A 180 4.71 0.42 -1.74
C LEU A 180 4.92 -0.35 -0.44
N LEU A 181 5.96 -1.19 -0.39
CA LEU A 181 6.33 -1.98 0.78
C LEU A 181 7.64 -1.43 1.38
N ASP A 182 7.59 -0.96 2.62
CA ASP A 182 8.74 -0.46 3.35
C ASP A 182 9.18 -1.49 4.38
N GLU A 183 10.24 -2.25 4.09
CA GLU A 183 10.77 -3.33 4.92
C GLU A 183 9.68 -4.31 5.43
N PRO A 184 8.87 -4.91 4.54
CA PRO A 184 7.67 -5.66 4.94
C PRO A 184 7.97 -6.89 5.83
N MET A 185 9.21 -7.37 5.81
CA MET A 185 9.65 -8.58 6.54
C MET A 185 10.50 -8.28 7.77
N ALA A 186 10.69 -6.99 8.12
CA ALA A 186 11.47 -6.61 9.29
C ALA A 186 10.83 -7.16 10.57
N GLY A 187 11.64 -7.73 11.47
CA GLY A 187 11.16 -8.28 12.75
C GLY A 187 10.44 -9.62 12.68
N MET A 188 10.29 -10.23 11.52
CA MET A 188 9.69 -11.55 11.32
C MET A 188 10.71 -12.68 11.48
N ASN A 189 10.25 -13.87 11.93
CA ASN A 189 11.02 -15.11 11.87
C ASN A 189 11.15 -15.63 10.44
N VAL A 190 11.86 -16.75 10.24
CA VAL A 190 12.16 -17.29 8.90
C VAL A 190 10.88 -17.76 8.18
N GLU A 191 9.99 -18.47 8.87
CA GLU A 191 8.74 -18.98 8.30
C GLU A 191 7.81 -17.84 7.91
N GLU A 192 7.61 -16.87 8.80
CA GLU A 192 6.81 -15.67 8.52
C GLU A 192 7.33 -14.87 7.32
N LYS A 193 8.68 -14.80 7.16
CA LYS A 193 9.30 -14.16 5.98
C LYS A 193 8.99 -14.91 4.69
N GLN A 194 9.08 -16.25 4.72
CA GLN A 194 8.77 -17.08 3.56
C GLN A 194 7.31 -16.92 3.14
N ASP A 195 6.38 -16.95 4.09
CA ASP A 195 4.97 -16.70 3.84
C ASP A 195 4.74 -15.30 3.25
N MET A 196 5.36 -14.27 3.83
CA MET A 196 5.22 -12.91 3.33
C MET A 196 5.77 -12.76 1.91
N CYS A 197 6.92 -13.40 1.58
CA CYS A 197 7.44 -13.45 0.21
C CYS A 197 6.44 -14.08 -0.75
N ARG A 198 5.86 -15.23 -0.36
CA ARG A 198 4.84 -15.91 -1.16
C ARG A 198 3.66 -15.00 -1.41
N PHE A 199 3.09 -14.38 -0.38
CA PHE A 199 1.96 -13.46 -0.54
C PHE A 199 2.28 -12.26 -1.43
N ILE A 200 3.48 -11.68 -1.34
CA ILE A 200 3.89 -10.57 -2.21
C ILE A 200 3.92 -11.01 -3.68
N LEU A 201 4.45 -12.20 -3.97
CA LEU A 201 4.46 -12.76 -5.32
C LEU A 201 3.04 -13.07 -5.81
N ASP A 202 2.22 -13.69 -4.96
CA ASP A 202 0.83 -14.03 -5.27
C ASP A 202 -0.02 -12.77 -5.51
N VAL A 203 0.22 -11.67 -4.77
CA VAL A 203 -0.42 -10.37 -5.01
C VAL A 203 -0.09 -9.84 -6.41
N ASN A 204 1.15 -9.90 -6.81
CA ASN A 204 1.55 -9.46 -8.15
C ASN A 204 0.92 -10.35 -9.23
N ASP A 205 0.97 -11.67 -9.08
CA ASP A 205 0.45 -12.64 -10.03
C ASP A 205 -1.09 -12.63 -10.10
N HIS A 206 -1.79 -12.55 -8.97
CA HIS A 206 -3.24 -12.68 -8.91
C HIS A 206 -3.95 -11.35 -9.20
N TYR A 207 -3.54 -10.27 -8.53
CA TYR A 207 -4.18 -8.95 -8.67
C TYR A 207 -3.54 -8.09 -9.77
N GLY A 208 -2.34 -8.44 -10.23
CA GLY A 208 -1.58 -7.64 -11.19
C GLY A 208 -1.07 -6.33 -10.61
N THR A 209 -0.96 -6.25 -9.29
CA THR A 209 -0.47 -5.06 -8.61
C THR A 209 1.02 -4.89 -8.85
N THR A 210 1.46 -3.70 -9.24
CA THR A 210 2.87 -3.30 -9.32
C THR A 210 3.42 -3.12 -7.90
N ILE A 211 4.59 -3.67 -7.56
CA ILE A 211 5.13 -3.67 -6.20
C ILE A 211 6.52 -3.03 -6.18
#